data_4d875a0a0499d04fd724b1d78acad86d
#
_entry.id   4d875a0a0499d04fd724b1d78acad86d
#
_cell.length_a   1.000
_cell.length_b   1.000
_cell.length_c   1.000
_cell.angle_alpha   90.00
_cell.angle_beta   90.00
_cell.angle_gamma   90.00
#
_symmetry.space_group_name_H-M   'P 1'
#
loop_
_entity.id
_entity.type
_entity.pdbx_description
1 polymer ?
#
loop_
_entity_poly.entity_id
_entity_poly.type
_entity_poly.pdbx_seq_one_letter_code
_entity_poly.pdbx_strand_id
1 'polypeptide(L)' 'MKLSIIIPCYNEAKTIRAIVDRVRHAPVADKEIIIVDDCSRDGTRDLLRTQIAPLVDKVIYHEVNSGKGA' A
#
# COMPACT_ATOMS: atom_id res chain seq x y z
N MET A 1 -11.05 -11.20 -16.37
CA MET A 1 -10.35 -9.91 -16.34
C MET A 1 -9.88 -9.58 -14.93
N LYS A 2 -8.63 -9.21 -14.78
CA LYS A 2 -8.09 -8.89 -13.47
C LYS A 2 -8.26 -7.40 -13.15
N LEU A 3 -8.76 -7.10 -11.97
CA LEU A 3 -8.90 -5.73 -11.50
C LEU A 3 -7.69 -5.34 -10.66
N SER A 4 -7.00 -4.29 -11.06
CA SER A 4 -5.87 -3.78 -10.29
C SER A 4 -6.36 -2.67 -9.37
N ILE A 5 -6.15 -2.84 -8.08
CA ILE A 5 -6.56 -1.87 -7.08
C ILE A 5 -5.32 -1.16 -6.55
N ILE A 6 -5.24 0.14 -6.79
CA ILE A 6 -4.10 0.94 -6.36
C ILE A 6 -4.46 1.65 -5.07
N ILE A 7 -3.68 1.45 -4.03
CA ILE A 7 -3.91 2.07 -2.74
C ILE A 7 -2.77 3.04 -2.45
N PRO A 8 -3.02 4.35 -2.56
CA PRO A 8 -2.00 5.33 -2.19
C PRO A 8 -1.82 5.34 -0.67
N CYS A 9 -0.60 5.44 -0.22
CA CYS A 9 -0.29 5.33 1.20
C CYS A 9 0.72 6.40 1.58
N TYR A 10 0.37 7.22 2.57
CA TYR A 10 1.29 8.22 3.10
C TYR A 10 1.00 8.40 4.57
N ASN A 11 1.95 8.00 5.42
CA ASN A 11 1.80 8.08 6.89
C ASN A 11 0.49 7.45 7.37
N GLU A 12 0.21 6.24 6.85
CA GLU A 12 -1.04 5.56 7.14
C GLU A 12 -0.86 4.35 8.05
N ALA A 13 0.16 4.37 8.90
CA ALA A 13 0.47 3.21 9.73
C ALA A 13 -0.71 2.73 10.57
N LYS A 14 -1.55 3.65 11.01
CA LYS A 14 -2.69 3.29 11.85
C LYS A 14 -3.86 2.71 11.09
N THR A 15 -3.98 3.00 9.81
CA THR A 15 -5.17 2.65 9.05
C THR A 15 -4.93 1.69 7.90
N ILE A 16 -3.68 1.55 7.45
CA ILE A 16 -3.39 0.77 6.25
C ILE A 16 -3.84 -0.69 6.39
N ARG A 17 -3.68 -1.27 7.56
CA ARG A 17 -4.08 -2.66 7.77
C ARG A 17 -5.57 -2.84 7.59
N ALA A 18 -6.35 -1.91 8.13
CA ALA A 18 -7.80 -1.95 7.99
C ALA A 18 -8.22 -1.77 6.52
N ILE A 19 -7.55 -0.86 5.81
CA ILE A 19 -7.85 -0.64 4.41
C ILE A 19 -7.57 -1.90 3.59
N VAL A 20 -6.42 -2.51 3.82
CA VAL A 20 -6.04 -3.72 3.10
C VAL A 20 -7.02 -4.86 3.41
N ASP A 21 -7.40 -5.02 4.66
CA ASP A 21 -8.35 -6.05 5.03
C ASP A 21 -9.68 -5.87 4.31
N ARG A 22 -10.16 -4.65 4.21
CA ARG A 22 -11.41 -4.37 3.53
C ARG A 22 -11.32 -4.71 2.04
N VAL A 23 -10.22 -4.35 1.41
CA VAL A 23 -10.03 -4.63 -0.02
C VAL A 23 -9.89 -6.13 -0.25
N ARG A 24 -9.18 -6.83 0.63
CA ARG A 24 -9.01 -8.27 0.48
C ARG A 24 -10.32 -9.03 0.60
N HIS A 25 -11.21 -8.54 1.45
CA HIS A 25 -12.49 -9.20 1.66
C HIS A 25 -13.59 -8.74 0.72
N ALA A 26 -13.27 -7.81 -0.17
CA ALA A 26 -14.24 -7.38 -1.17
C ALA A 26 -14.62 -8.56 -2.08
N PRO A 27 -15.87 -8.63 -2.52
CA PRO A 27 -16.34 -9.78 -3.31
C PRO A 27 -15.90 -9.69 -4.78
N VAL A 28 -14.63 -9.49 -5.01
CA VAL A 28 -14.05 -9.48 -6.35
C VAL A 28 -13.03 -10.60 -6.39
N ALA A 29 -13.29 -11.62 -7.15
CA ALA A 29 -12.46 -12.80 -7.13
C ALA A 29 -11.11 -12.61 -7.78
N ASP A 30 -11.04 -11.87 -8.85
CA ASP A 30 -9.80 -11.74 -9.61
C ASP A 30 -9.29 -10.31 -9.47
N LYS A 31 -8.57 -10.05 -8.40
CA LYS A 31 -8.05 -8.71 -8.14
C LYS A 31 -6.57 -8.74 -7.78
N GLU A 32 -5.91 -7.65 -8.09
CA GLU A 32 -4.51 -7.44 -7.75
C GLU A 32 -4.43 -6.20 -6.88
N ILE A 33 -3.82 -6.30 -5.72
CA ILE A 33 -3.71 -5.17 -4.80
C ILE A 33 -2.30 -4.62 -4.85
N ILE A 34 -2.18 -3.33 -5.15
CA ILE A 34 -0.90 -2.65 -5.26
C ILE A 34 -0.92 -1.45 -4.33
N ILE A 35 0.06 -1.39 -3.42
CA ILE A 35 0.18 -0.27 -2.51
C ILE A 35 1.32 0.62 -3.00
N VAL A 36 1.07 1.91 -3.07
CA VAL A 36 2.09 2.89 -3.45
C VAL A 36 2.37 3.77 -2.24
N ASP A 37 3.53 3.59 -1.63
CA ASP A 37 3.94 4.39 -0.48
C ASP A 37 4.67 5.63 -0.94
N ASP A 38 4.18 6.78 -0.54
CA ASP A 38 4.75 8.07 -0.95
C ASP A 38 5.66 8.61 0.15
N CYS A 39 6.76 7.94 0.39
CA CYS A 39 7.78 8.36 1.33
C CYS A 39 7.25 8.57 2.75
N SER A 40 6.53 7.59 3.27
CA SER A 40 5.99 7.67 4.62
C SER A 40 7.08 7.71 5.67
N ARG A 41 6.82 8.37 6.79
CA ARG A 41 7.81 8.56 7.84
C ARG A 41 7.38 8.10 9.22
N ASP A 42 6.17 7.64 9.39
CA ASP A 42 5.62 7.27 10.69
C ASP A 42 5.73 5.79 11.00
N GLY A 43 6.65 5.10 10.35
CA GLY A 43 6.78 3.65 10.53
C GLY A 43 5.94 2.87 9.54
N THR A 44 5.21 3.54 8.67
CA THR A 44 4.37 2.87 7.68
C THR A 44 5.17 1.92 6.80
N ARG A 45 6.38 2.31 6.40
CA ARG A 45 7.20 1.49 5.53
C ARG A 45 7.59 0.17 6.17
N ASP A 46 7.96 0.19 7.46
CA ASP A 46 8.28 -1.04 8.17
C ASP A 46 7.06 -1.93 8.28
N LEU A 47 5.92 -1.35 8.57
CA LEU A 47 4.67 -2.08 8.64
C LEU A 47 4.35 -2.71 7.29
N LEU A 48 4.52 -1.97 6.21
CA LEU A 48 4.28 -2.49 4.88
C LEU A 48 5.19 -3.67 4.56
N ARG A 49 6.47 -3.56 4.88
CA ARG A 49 7.41 -4.63 4.60
C ARG A 49 7.12 -5.89 5.39
N THR A 50 6.76 -5.75 6.64
CA THR A 50 6.69 -6.89 7.55
C THR A 50 5.30 -7.49 7.64
N GLN A 51 4.27 -6.68 7.58
CA GLN A 51 2.92 -7.16 7.82
C GLN A 51 1.99 -7.05 6.61
N ILE A 52 2.19 -6.07 5.78
CA ILE A 52 1.27 -5.81 4.67
C ILE A 52 1.73 -6.47 3.37
N ALA A 53 3.02 -6.45 3.08
CA ALA A 53 3.53 -7.02 1.83
C ALA A 53 3.06 -8.45 1.58
N PRO A 54 3.03 -9.33 2.59
CA PRO A 54 2.54 -10.69 2.36
C PRO A 54 1.05 -10.77 2.05
N LEU A 55 0.31 -9.70 2.31
CA LEU A 55 -1.13 -9.69 2.13
C LEU A 55 -1.57 -9.11 0.79
N VAL A 56 -0.65 -8.47 0.08
CA VAL A 56 -0.97 -7.80 -1.17
C VAL A 56 -0.06 -8.33 -2.28
N ASP A 57 -0.33 -7.93 -3.50
CA ASP A 57 0.43 -8.43 -4.64
C ASP A 57 1.72 -7.66 -4.85
N LYS A 58 1.70 -6.36 -4.56
CA LYS A 58 2.87 -5.53 -4.82
C LYS A 58 2.85 -4.31 -3.91
N VAL A 59 4.04 -3.88 -3.49
CA VAL A 59 4.20 -2.62 -2.76
C VAL A 59 5.29 -1.83 -3.46
N ILE A 60 4.98 -0.59 -3.81
CA ILE A 60 5.91 0.31 -4.46
C ILE A 60 6.29 1.40 -3.46
N TYR A 61 7.58 1.62 -3.29
CA TYR A 61 8.08 2.65 -2.38
C TYR A 61 8.69 3.79 -3.17
N HIS A 62 8.16 4.99 -2.98
CA HIS A 62 8.79 6.18 -3.52
C HIS A 62 9.83 6.66 -2.52
N GLU A 63 11.10 6.60 -2.90
CA GLU A 63 12.19 6.91 -1.99
C GLU A 63 12.30 8.39 -1.68
N VAL A 64 11.97 9.23 -2.61
CA VAL A 64 12.14 10.64 -2.46
C VAL A 64 10.84 11.32 -2.73
N ASN A 65 10.43 12.13 -1.82
CA ASN A 65 9.33 13.00 -2.06
C ASN A 65 9.89 14.15 -2.84
N SER A 66 9.99 14.03 -4.09
CA SER A 66 10.80 14.84 -4.84
C SER A 66 10.26 16.12 -5.19
N GLY A 67 9.47 16.53 -4.53
CA GLY A 67 9.29 17.79 -4.81
C GLY A 67 10.53 18.39 -5.19
N LYS A 68 11.01 18.49 -5.22
CA LYS A 68 12.04 19.06 -5.46
C LYS A 68 12.88 18.86 -6.16
N GLY A 69 12.63 18.84 -6.44
CA GLY A 69 13.16 18.75 -7.09
C GLY A 69 14.09 18.56 -7.01
N ALA A 70 13.87 18.25 -6.75
CA ALA A 70 14.71 18.18 -6.69
C ALA A 70 15.17 18.09 -7.24
#